data_fe559edad9298a0a44ae13393a9363d4
#
_entry.id   fe559edad9298a0a44ae13393a9363d4
#
_cell.length_a   1.000
_cell.length_b   1.000
_cell.length_c   1.000
_cell.angle_alpha   90.00
_cell.angle_beta   90.00
_cell.angle_gamma   90.00
#
_symmetry.space_group_name_H-M   'P 1'
#
loop_
_entity.id
_entity.type
_entity.pdbx_description
1 polymer ?
#
loop_
_entity_poly.entity_id
_entity_poly.type
_entity_poly.pdbx_seq_one_letter_code
_entity_poly.pdbx_strand_id
1 'polypeptide(L)'
;MGKKTLAEIESLARKILTTYFCDSDMEFMISTFADDIVWLGSGEQQKAEGKEAVAAVFRSGKDGMIACDMCEEQYHSIDLGGGSYLCEAVSRLISKPESETCLNIQQRATFIFREKGDGLETVHIHNSVPFSEIQDDELFPVESGRQAFERLKSEIGRAHV
;
A
#
# COMPACT_ATOMS: atom_id res chain seq x y z
N MET A 1 30.55 -1.24 8.15
CA MET A 1 29.22 -1.63 7.64
C MET A 1 29.09 -1.24 6.18
N GLY A 2 28.73 -2.18 5.33
CA GLY A 2 28.52 -1.91 3.90
C GLY A 2 27.20 -1.18 3.67
N LYS A 3 27.21 -0.21 2.77
CA LYS A 3 26.00 0.47 2.27
C LYS A 3 25.05 -0.57 1.68
N LYS A 4 23.73 -0.43 1.93
CA LYS A 4 22.71 -1.31 1.34
C LYS A 4 22.64 -1.10 -0.17
N THR A 5 22.43 -2.18 -0.90
CA THR A 5 22.22 -2.12 -2.36
C THR A 5 20.74 -1.86 -2.67
N LEU A 6 20.46 -1.26 -3.82
CA LEU A 6 19.07 -1.05 -4.25
C LEU A 6 18.31 -2.38 -4.41
N ALA A 7 19.00 -3.47 -4.79
CA ALA A 7 18.41 -4.80 -4.84
C ALA A 7 17.98 -5.31 -3.45
N GLU A 8 18.74 -5.03 -2.39
CA GLU A 8 18.34 -5.36 -1.02
C GLU A 8 17.11 -4.56 -0.57
N ILE A 9 17.00 -3.30 -0.97
CA ILE A 9 15.85 -2.43 -0.70
C ILE A 9 14.59 -2.99 -1.38
N GLU A 10 14.66 -3.32 -2.66
CA GLU A 10 13.54 -3.90 -3.41
C GLU A 10 13.15 -5.28 -2.87
N SER A 11 14.13 -6.09 -2.49
CA SER A 11 13.88 -7.40 -1.89
C SER A 11 13.12 -7.29 -0.56
N LEU A 12 13.45 -6.29 0.28
CA LEU A 12 12.73 -6.05 1.53
C LEU A 12 11.29 -5.59 1.25
N ALA A 13 11.10 -4.62 0.35
CA ALA A 13 9.76 -4.16 -0.05
C ALA A 13 8.90 -5.32 -0.58
N ARG A 14 9.48 -6.14 -1.47
CA ARG A 14 8.80 -7.33 -2.01
C ARG A 14 8.42 -8.33 -0.91
N LYS A 15 9.31 -8.60 0.03
CA LYS A 15 9.03 -9.52 1.15
C LYS A 15 7.90 -8.98 2.04
N ILE A 16 7.89 -7.69 2.35
CA ILE A 16 6.81 -7.05 3.11
C ILE A 16 5.47 -7.24 2.39
N LEU A 17 5.41 -6.91 1.10
CA LEU A 17 4.16 -7.01 0.32
C LEU A 17 3.69 -8.46 0.14
N THR A 18 4.61 -9.38 -0.12
CA THR A 18 4.28 -10.81 -0.31
C THR A 18 3.75 -11.43 0.97
N THR A 19 4.41 -11.23 2.11
CA THR A 19 3.94 -11.77 3.39
C THR A 19 2.60 -11.17 3.77
N TYR A 20 2.42 -9.86 3.55
CA TYR A 20 1.17 -9.18 3.87
C TYR A 20 0.01 -9.64 2.98
N PHE A 21 0.15 -9.59 1.66
CA PHE A 21 -0.95 -9.87 0.74
C PHE A 21 -1.14 -11.35 0.41
N CYS A 22 -0.07 -12.13 0.34
CA CYS A 22 -0.18 -13.53 -0.08
C CYS A 22 -0.31 -14.48 1.11
N ASP A 23 0.37 -14.19 2.22
CA ASP A 23 0.41 -15.05 3.40
C ASP A 23 -0.52 -14.55 4.52
N SER A 24 -1.15 -13.38 4.34
CA SER A 24 -1.95 -12.70 5.38
C SER A 24 -1.18 -12.49 6.69
N ASP A 25 0.12 -12.30 6.57
CA ASP A 25 1.04 -12.05 7.70
C ASP A 25 1.49 -10.59 7.73
N MET A 26 0.90 -9.83 8.65
CA MET A 26 1.26 -8.44 8.89
C MET A 26 2.42 -8.27 9.89
N GLU A 27 2.70 -9.28 10.69
CA GLU A 27 3.67 -9.15 11.79
C GLU A 27 5.10 -9.00 11.25
N PHE A 28 5.43 -9.62 10.12
CA PHE A 28 6.72 -9.36 9.48
C PHE A 28 6.88 -7.88 9.12
N MET A 29 5.89 -7.28 8.46
CA MET A 29 5.91 -5.86 8.11
C MET A 29 6.02 -4.98 9.37
N ILE A 30 5.21 -5.24 10.40
CA ILE A 30 5.22 -4.50 11.67
C ILE A 30 6.59 -4.61 12.36
N SER A 31 7.26 -5.75 12.25
CA SER A 31 8.60 -5.93 12.82
C SER A 31 9.66 -5.00 12.23
N THR A 32 9.42 -4.48 11.01
CA THR A 32 10.32 -3.54 10.34
C THR A 32 10.07 -2.09 10.72
N PHE A 33 8.99 -1.77 11.42
CA PHE A 33 8.58 -0.38 11.69
C PHE A 33 9.59 0.35 12.60
N ALA A 34 9.99 1.55 12.17
CA ALA A 34 10.68 2.50 13.02
C ALA A 34 9.72 3.07 14.07
N ASP A 35 10.25 3.54 15.20
CA ASP A 35 9.42 4.13 16.27
C ASP A 35 8.66 5.39 15.78
N ASP A 36 9.23 6.11 14.81
CA ASP A 36 8.70 7.34 14.22
C ASP A 36 8.01 7.12 12.86
N ILE A 37 7.63 5.91 12.52
CA ILE A 37 6.95 5.60 11.25
C ILE A 37 5.69 6.44 11.04
N VAL A 38 5.48 6.87 9.79
CA VAL A 38 4.22 7.49 9.32
C VAL A 38 3.61 6.65 8.23
N TRP A 39 2.32 6.39 8.33
CA TRP A 39 1.55 5.67 7.33
C TRP A 39 0.42 6.52 6.76
N LEU A 40 0.25 6.44 5.43
CA LEU A 40 -0.90 6.96 4.69
C LEU A 40 -1.54 5.83 3.88
N GLY A 41 -2.83 5.63 4.07
CA GLY A 41 -3.63 4.72 3.27
C GLY A 41 -4.44 5.45 2.19
N SER A 42 -5.27 4.71 1.46
CA SER A 42 -6.11 5.23 0.38
C SER A 42 -7.36 5.96 0.86
N GLY A 43 -7.81 5.72 2.09
CA GLY A 43 -9.01 6.32 2.65
C GLY A 43 -8.72 7.72 3.23
N GLU A 44 -9.72 8.59 3.18
CA GLU A 44 -9.61 9.99 3.63
C GLU A 44 -9.09 10.13 5.08
N GLN A 45 -9.47 9.21 5.97
CA GLN A 45 -9.06 9.21 7.38
C GLN A 45 -7.93 8.22 7.69
N GLN A 46 -7.36 7.58 6.66
CA GLN A 46 -6.31 6.57 6.82
C GLN A 46 -4.93 7.22 6.94
N LYS A 47 -4.63 7.71 8.13
CA LYS A 47 -3.31 8.22 8.52
C LYS A 47 -3.01 7.79 9.95
N ALA A 48 -1.78 7.36 10.21
CA ALA A 48 -1.29 7.07 11.56
C ALA A 48 0.19 7.41 11.69
N GLU A 49 0.60 7.79 12.88
CA GLU A 49 1.97 8.18 13.22
C GLU A 49 2.45 7.41 14.46
N GLY A 50 3.68 6.92 14.41
CA GLY A 50 4.30 6.12 15.46
C GLY A 50 4.00 4.63 15.35
N LYS A 51 4.97 3.83 15.75
CA LYS A 51 4.95 2.35 15.60
C LYS A 51 3.69 1.71 16.18
N GLU A 52 3.32 2.07 17.40
CA GLU A 52 2.16 1.49 18.08
C GLU A 52 0.85 1.80 17.36
N ALA A 53 0.66 3.06 16.94
CA ALA A 53 -0.56 3.48 16.25
C ALA A 53 -0.67 2.84 14.85
N VAL A 54 0.42 2.81 14.08
CA VAL A 54 0.44 2.19 12.75
C VAL A 54 0.21 0.67 12.87
N ALA A 55 0.88 0.00 13.81
CA ALA A 55 0.67 -1.43 14.04
C ALA A 55 -0.78 -1.75 14.42
N ALA A 56 -1.40 -0.92 15.27
CA ALA A 56 -2.79 -1.07 15.67
C ALA A 56 -3.76 -0.98 14.48
N VAL A 57 -3.52 -0.06 13.53
CA VAL A 57 -4.32 0.05 12.31
C VAL A 57 -4.27 -1.24 11.50
N PHE A 58 -3.07 -1.76 11.23
CA PHE A 58 -2.92 -3.00 10.45
C PHE A 58 -3.54 -4.21 11.16
N ARG A 59 -3.33 -4.35 12.46
CA ARG A 59 -3.92 -5.45 13.25
C ARG A 59 -5.44 -5.40 13.29
N SER A 60 -6.04 -4.21 13.33
CA SER A 60 -7.50 -4.04 13.31
C SER A 60 -8.13 -4.50 11.99
N GLY A 61 -7.38 -4.43 10.89
CA GLY A 61 -7.82 -4.88 9.57
C GLY A 61 -7.67 -6.37 9.29
N LYS A 62 -7.12 -7.15 10.23
CA LYS A 62 -6.76 -8.56 10.02
C LYS A 62 -7.92 -9.43 9.54
N ASP A 63 -9.10 -9.28 10.13
CA ASP A 63 -10.27 -10.10 9.80
C ASP A 63 -10.85 -9.80 8.40
N GLY A 64 -10.50 -8.66 7.82
CA GLY A 64 -10.89 -8.28 6.45
C GLY A 64 -9.85 -8.65 5.39
N MET A 65 -8.74 -9.26 5.76
CA MET A 65 -7.70 -9.64 4.80
C MET A 65 -8.15 -10.79 3.91
N ILE A 66 -7.87 -10.65 2.63
CA ILE A 66 -8.10 -11.68 1.61
C ILE A 66 -6.74 -12.09 1.07
N ALA A 67 -6.37 -13.35 1.23
CA ALA A 67 -5.12 -13.86 0.66
C ALA A 67 -5.18 -13.79 -0.87
N CYS A 68 -4.18 -13.14 -1.46
CA CYS A 68 -4.08 -12.89 -2.90
C CYS A 68 -2.84 -13.53 -3.48
N ASP A 69 -2.86 -13.74 -4.79
CA ASP A 69 -1.65 -13.87 -5.58
C ASP A 69 -1.21 -12.48 -6.03
N MET A 70 0.09 -12.24 -6.03
CA MET A 70 0.69 -10.99 -6.46
C MET A 70 1.45 -11.20 -7.77
N CYS A 71 1.11 -10.44 -8.81
CA CYS A 71 1.72 -10.52 -10.12
C CYS A 71 1.94 -9.12 -10.72
N GLU A 72 2.52 -9.06 -11.93
CA GLU A 72 2.86 -7.79 -12.60
C GLU A 72 3.68 -6.85 -11.71
N GLU A 73 4.61 -7.42 -10.96
CA GLU A 73 5.40 -6.71 -9.97
C GLU A 73 6.43 -5.78 -10.62
N GLN A 74 6.47 -4.54 -10.19
CA GLN A 74 7.45 -3.54 -10.59
C GLN A 74 7.99 -2.83 -9.35
N TYR A 75 9.30 -2.71 -9.26
CA TYR A 75 9.99 -2.02 -8.16
C TYR A 75 10.96 -0.99 -8.72
N HIS A 76 11.02 0.16 -8.09
CA HIS A 76 11.98 1.20 -8.39
C HIS A 76 12.51 1.79 -7.10
N SER A 77 13.82 1.78 -6.91
CA SER A 77 14.46 2.27 -5.69
C SER A 77 15.44 3.40 -5.96
N ILE A 78 15.49 4.33 -5.03
CA ILE A 78 16.37 5.50 -5.06
C ILE A 78 17.13 5.58 -3.73
N ASP A 79 18.43 5.78 -3.80
CA ASP A 79 19.24 6.15 -2.64
C ASP A 79 19.09 7.65 -2.37
N LEU A 80 18.47 7.98 -1.24
CA LEU A 80 18.25 9.37 -0.83
C LEU A 80 19.45 9.99 -0.11
N GLY A 81 20.49 9.19 0.15
CA GLY A 81 21.62 9.59 0.96
C GLY A 81 21.38 9.42 2.46
N GLY A 82 22.46 9.53 3.25
CA GLY A 82 22.36 9.46 4.71
C GLY A 82 21.81 8.13 5.26
N GLY A 83 21.94 7.02 4.51
CA GLY A 83 21.41 5.73 4.92
C GLY A 83 19.87 5.60 4.75
N SER A 84 19.26 6.43 3.91
CA SER A 84 17.84 6.40 3.62
C SER A 84 17.59 6.07 2.15
N TYR A 85 16.52 5.30 1.91
CA TYR A 85 16.16 4.77 0.59
C TYR A 85 14.66 4.87 0.38
N LEU A 86 14.25 5.27 -0.82
CA LEU A 86 12.88 5.18 -1.28
C LEU A 86 12.72 3.92 -2.14
N CYS A 87 11.60 3.23 -2.00
CA CYS A 87 11.19 2.15 -2.91
C CYS A 87 9.73 2.31 -3.30
N GLU A 88 9.49 2.48 -4.58
CA GLU A 88 8.16 2.38 -5.17
C GLU A 88 7.89 0.94 -5.59
N ALA A 89 6.68 0.46 -5.30
CA ALA A 89 6.23 -0.87 -5.67
C ALA A 89 4.83 -0.77 -6.29
N VAL A 90 4.69 -1.35 -7.47
CA VAL A 90 3.40 -1.51 -8.15
C VAL A 90 3.20 -2.99 -8.43
N SER A 91 2.03 -3.50 -8.11
CA SER A 91 1.68 -4.88 -8.39
C SER A 91 0.17 -5.04 -8.58
N ARG A 92 -0.22 -6.16 -9.17
CA ARG A 92 -1.61 -6.58 -9.28
C ARG A 92 -1.89 -7.65 -8.23
N LEU A 93 -2.95 -7.45 -7.48
CA LEU A 93 -3.45 -8.40 -6.49
C LEU A 93 -4.69 -9.09 -7.06
N ILE A 94 -4.66 -10.41 -7.09
CA ILE A 94 -5.76 -11.25 -7.55
C ILE A 94 -6.10 -12.21 -6.41
N SER A 95 -7.36 -12.20 -5.96
CA SER A 95 -7.82 -13.15 -4.94
C SER A 95 -7.64 -14.58 -5.41
N LYS A 96 -7.30 -15.48 -4.49
CA LYS A 96 -7.13 -16.91 -4.81
C LYS A 96 -8.45 -17.51 -5.28
N PRO A 97 -8.42 -18.54 -6.16
CA PRO A 97 -9.63 -19.15 -6.74
C PRO A 97 -10.64 -19.66 -5.70
N GLU A 98 -10.15 -20.12 -4.54
CA GLU A 98 -10.98 -20.60 -3.43
C GLU A 98 -11.62 -19.48 -2.60
N SER A 99 -11.28 -18.21 -2.85
CA SER A 99 -11.87 -17.07 -2.15
C SER A 99 -13.32 -16.82 -2.60
N GLU A 100 -14.21 -16.55 -1.65
CA GLU A 100 -15.58 -16.13 -1.93
C GLU A 100 -15.65 -14.70 -2.49
N THR A 101 -14.57 -13.92 -2.33
CA THR A 101 -14.49 -12.53 -2.79
C THR A 101 -13.59 -12.45 -4.02
N CYS A 102 -14.13 -11.91 -5.11
CA CYS A 102 -13.35 -11.58 -6.30
C CYS A 102 -12.65 -10.24 -6.11
N LEU A 103 -11.30 -10.28 -6.07
CA LEU A 103 -10.45 -9.10 -6.04
C LEU A 103 -9.50 -9.14 -7.22
N ASN A 104 -9.44 -8.07 -7.98
CA ASN A 104 -8.46 -7.85 -9.05
C ASN A 104 -8.16 -6.36 -9.09
N ILE A 105 -7.12 -5.93 -8.37
CA ILE A 105 -6.79 -4.53 -8.21
C ILE A 105 -5.30 -4.30 -8.43
N GLN A 106 -4.95 -3.11 -8.92
CA GLN A 106 -3.58 -2.63 -8.87
C GLN A 106 -3.32 -2.05 -7.47
N GLN A 107 -2.25 -2.48 -6.84
CA GLN A 107 -1.76 -1.93 -5.58
C GLN A 107 -0.52 -1.08 -5.87
N ARG A 108 -0.41 0.06 -5.21
CA ARG A 108 0.76 0.93 -5.24
C ARG A 108 1.22 1.17 -3.80
N ALA A 109 2.52 1.06 -3.58
CA ALA A 109 3.12 1.42 -2.30
C ALA A 109 4.41 2.19 -2.52
N THR A 110 4.64 3.20 -1.70
CA THR A 110 5.92 3.87 -1.56
C THR A 110 6.41 3.63 -0.14
N PHE A 111 7.61 3.07 -0.04
CA PHE A 111 8.33 2.87 1.21
C PHE A 111 9.48 3.85 1.31
N ILE A 112 9.75 4.34 2.51
CA ILE A 112 11.05 4.90 2.86
C ILE A 112 11.65 4.01 3.94
N PHE A 113 12.83 3.49 3.66
CA PHE A 113 13.63 2.69 4.56
C PHE A 113 14.83 3.50 5.07
N ARG A 114 15.22 3.25 6.30
CA ARG A 114 16.40 3.85 6.94
C ARG A 114 17.28 2.75 7.52
N GLU A 115 18.60 2.89 7.35
CA GLU A 115 19.55 1.97 7.96
C GLU A 115 19.48 2.05 9.50
N LYS A 116 19.45 0.88 10.15
CA LYS A 116 19.52 0.73 11.60
C LYS A 116 20.38 -0.47 11.97
N GLY A 117 21.55 -0.21 12.52
CA GLY A 117 22.54 -1.27 12.71
C GLY A 117 22.91 -1.89 11.37
N ASP A 118 22.87 -3.21 11.28
CA ASP A 118 23.11 -3.96 10.02
C ASP A 118 21.87 -4.16 9.17
N GLY A 119 20.71 -3.71 9.65
CA GLY A 119 19.40 -3.89 9.00
C GLY A 119 18.82 -2.59 8.46
N LEU A 120 17.53 -2.67 8.18
CA LEU A 120 16.70 -1.59 7.71
C LEU A 120 15.45 -1.50 8.57
N GLU A 121 14.99 -0.29 8.84
CA GLU A 121 13.67 -0.03 9.41
C GLU A 121 12.82 0.78 8.45
N THR A 122 11.50 0.60 8.52
CA THR A 122 10.52 1.31 7.68
C THR A 122 10.08 2.57 8.39
N VAL A 123 10.36 3.74 7.80
CA VAL A 123 9.98 5.04 8.37
C VAL A 123 8.75 5.66 7.72
N HIS A 124 8.39 5.20 6.51
CA HIS A 124 7.19 5.67 5.84
C HIS A 124 6.60 4.59 4.93
N ILE A 125 5.28 4.51 4.93
CA ILE A 125 4.51 3.75 3.94
C ILE A 125 3.37 4.64 3.47
N HIS A 126 3.26 4.82 2.15
CA HIS A 126 2.08 5.34 1.49
C HIS A 126 1.57 4.27 0.53
N ASN A 127 0.38 3.77 0.77
CA ASN A 127 -0.26 2.83 -0.14
C ASN A 127 -1.55 3.39 -0.72
N SER A 128 -1.83 3.04 -1.96
CA SER A 128 -3.03 3.47 -2.68
C SER A 128 -3.50 2.40 -3.65
N VAL A 129 -4.77 2.51 -3.98
CA VAL A 129 -5.38 1.78 -5.09
C VAL A 129 -5.84 2.84 -6.11
N PRO A 130 -5.50 2.73 -7.40
CA PRO A 130 -5.97 3.67 -8.40
C PRO A 130 -7.50 3.73 -8.43
N PHE A 131 -8.04 4.92 -8.48
CA PHE A 131 -9.46 5.10 -8.74
C PHE A 131 -9.70 4.84 -10.23
N SER A 132 -10.40 3.76 -10.54
CA SER A 132 -10.54 3.22 -11.91
C SER A 132 -11.23 4.15 -12.90
N GLU A 133 -11.87 5.20 -12.41
CA GLU A 133 -12.62 6.16 -13.23
C GLU A 133 -11.81 7.40 -13.61
N ILE A 134 -10.64 7.60 -12.99
CA ILE A 134 -9.70 8.65 -13.40
C ILE A 134 -9.03 8.21 -14.70
N GLN A 135 -9.12 9.05 -15.74
CA GLN A 135 -8.42 8.81 -16.98
C GLN A 135 -6.92 9.12 -16.84
N ASP A 136 -6.08 8.46 -17.62
CA ASP A 136 -4.63 8.56 -17.48
C ASP A 136 -4.08 9.98 -17.76
N ASP A 137 -4.79 10.78 -18.54
CA ASP A 137 -4.47 12.17 -18.87
C ASP A 137 -5.15 13.20 -17.93
N GLU A 138 -5.98 12.74 -17.00
CA GLU A 138 -6.70 13.57 -16.04
C GLU A 138 -5.89 13.77 -14.77
N LEU A 139 -5.00 14.76 -14.74
CA LEU A 139 -4.15 15.03 -13.57
C LEU A 139 -4.93 15.58 -12.38
N PHE A 140 -6.05 16.26 -12.62
CA PHE A 140 -6.95 16.74 -11.59
C PHE A 140 -8.36 16.22 -11.87
N PRO A 141 -8.94 15.36 -11.02
CA PRO A 141 -10.10 14.53 -11.35
C PRO A 141 -11.44 15.29 -11.32
N VAL A 142 -11.57 16.36 -12.11
CA VAL A 142 -12.79 17.17 -12.18
C VAL A 142 -13.91 16.43 -12.88
N GLU A 143 -13.63 15.87 -14.05
CA GLU A 143 -14.65 15.16 -14.85
C GLU A 143 -15.03 13.83 -14.22
N SER A 144 -14.03 13.04 -13.78
CA SER A 144 -14.26 11.80 -13.04
C SER A 144 -15.07 12.03 -11.75
N GLY A 145 -14.75 13.09 -11.01
CA GLY A 145 -15.49 13.46 -9.80
C GLY A 145 -16.93 13.87 -10.11
N ARG A 146 -17.15 14.62 -11.19
CA ARG A 146 -18.50 15.00 -11.64
C ARG A 146 -19.34 13.79 -12.03
N GLN A 147 -18.77 12.86 -12.78
CA GLN A 147 -19.45 11.63 -13.19
C GLN A 147 -19.80 10.74 -11.99
N ALA A 148 -18.90 10.60 -11.03
CA ALA A 148 -19.17 9.88 -9.77
C ALA A 148 -20.33 10.53 -8.99
N PHE A 149 -20.36 11.85 -8.91
CA PHE A 149 -21.41 12.60 -8.22
C PHE A 149 -22.79 12.44 -8.91
N GLU A 150 -22.84 12.50 -10.24
CA GLU A 150 -24.10 12.31 -10.98
C GLU A 150 -24.66 10.89 -10.84
N ARG A 151 -23.80 9.87 -10.77
CA ARG A 151 -24.22 8.49 -10.48
C ARG A 151 -24.83 8.38 -9.10
N LEU A 152 -24.17 8.91 -8.07
CA LEU A 152 -24.71 8.91 -6.69
C LEU A 152 -26.07 9.57 -6.61
N LYS A 153 -26.29 10.71 -7.29
CA LYS A 153 -27.61 11.35 -7.37
C LYS A 153 -28.67 10.45 -7.99
N SER A 154 -28.32 9.75 -9.08
CA SER A 154 -29.26 8.86 -9.77
C SER A 154 -29.64 7.65 -8.93
N GLU A 155 -28.73 7.14 -8.13
CA GLU A 155 -28.97 6.02 -7.21
C GLU A 155 -29.87 6.43 -6.05
N ILE A 156 -29.61 7.59 -5.43
CA ILE A 156 -30.45 8.14 -4.34
C ILE A 156 -31.86 8.40 -4.85
N GLY A 157 -32.01 8.95 -6.06
CA GLY A 157 -33.33 9.21 -6.67
C GLY A 157 -34.15 7.95 -6.92
N ARG A 158 -33.52 6.81 -7.20
CA ARG A 158 -34.18 5.50 -7.39
C ARG A 158 -34.61 4.84 -6.08
N ALA A 159 -33.93 5.12 -4.97
CA ALA A 159 -34.24 4.55 -3.66
C ALA A 159 -35.49 5.19 -3.00
N HIS A 160 -36.02 6.26 -3.56
CA HIS A 160 -37.18 6.99 -3.06
C HIS A 160 -38.44 6.88 -3.94
N VAL A 161 -38.49 5.92 -4.88
CA VAL A 161 -39.68 5.67 -5.74
C VAL A 161 -40.36 4.37 -5.37
#